data_57b7895d9e98283445702711e773376c
#
_entry.id   57b7895d9e98283445702711e773376c
#
_cell.length_a   1.000
_cell.length_b   1.000
_cell.length_c   1.000
_cell.angle_alpha   90.00
_cell.angle_beta   90.00
_cell.angle_gamma   90.00
#
_symmetry.space_group_name_H-M   'P 1'
#
loop_
_entity.id
_entity.type
_entity.pdbx_description
1 polymer ?
#
loop_
_entity_poly.entity_id
_entity_poly.type
_entity_poly.pdbx_seq_one_letter_code
_entity_poly.pdbx_strand_id
1 'polypeptide(L)'
;MMATQNEYFPQSRPHPGETLTEKLDEMEMGPKEFALRTGKPEKTIIAVLKGESSITPDMAVQFENVTRIPANFWMNHQRGYDEYIAREKRRTVIQEAVAWAKQFPLADMTRKTWLPQVATVEEKTMEMLAFFGFSNHTAWEDYYFKQQLKVAFRISLAQTSEPYAISAWLRRGELQATDLLAKEYSDKKFKEALPEIKSIMASHPGPFFSKLQHICLEAGVKVVHTPCVSKAPISGSTRWLNDTPFIQLTGRYKRNDSFWFTFFHEAGHILLHGKKDIFLEKVEYSDKDLMKEKEADEFAIKWTLTDDEEAEILAAAPLSEEVIRNFAKQFNTHPAIIIGRLQHKKLIPYSLGREYFETVIFD
;
A
#
# COMPACT_ATOMS: atom_id res chain seq x y z
N MET A 1 -23.84 12.86 -0.27
CA MET A 1 -23.48 13.84 0.76
C MET A 1 -23.81 13.21 2.09
N MET A 2 -22.80 12.69 2.82
CA MET A 2 -23.00 12.31 4.22
C MET A 2 -23.00 13.60 5.03
N ALA A 3 -24.06 13.81 5.80
CA ALA A 3 -24.15 14.92 6.73
C ALA A 3 -22.99 14.79 7.73
N THR A 4 -22.11 15.76 7.78
CA THR A 4 -21.14 15.92 8.86
C THR A 4 -21.98 16.16 10.13
N GLN A 5 -22.12 15.12 10.97
CA GLN A 5 -22.61 15.32 12.31
C GLN A 5 -21.63 16.26 13.02
N ASN A 6 -22.14 17.44 13.39
CA ASN A 6 -21.39 18.40 14.17
C ASN A 6 -21.33 17.85 15.61
N GLU A 7 -20.42 16.89 15.86
CA GLU A 7 -20.23 16.32 17.19
C GLU A 7 -19.44 17.34 18.04
N TYR A 8 -20.12 17.91 19.00
CA TYR A 8 -19.47 18.75 20.00
C TYR A 8 -18.61 17.89 20.92
N PHE A 9 -17.30 18.10 20.87
CA PHE A 9 -16.36 17.49 21.80
C PHE A 9 -15.96 18.53 22.86
N PRO A 10 -16.32 18.36 24.13
CA PRO A 10 -15.90 19.25 25.19
C PRO A 10 -14.36 19.24 25.32
N GLN A 11 -13.77 20.43 25.55
CA GLN A 11 -12.32 20.60 25.69
C GLN A 11 -11.76 20.01 27.00
N SER A 12 -12.60 19.70 27.96
CA SER A 12 -12.26 19.00 29.19
C SER A 12 -13.44 18.17 29.66
N ARG A 13 -13.14 17.03 30.24
CA ARG A 13 -14.15 16.21 30.96
C ARG A 13 -13.57 15.82 32.31
N PRO A 14 -14.24 16.20 33.42
CA PRO A 14 -13.81 15.79 34.76
C PRO A 14 -13.91 14.27 34.88
N HIS A 15 -13.08 13.69 35.74
CA HIS A 15 -13.22 12.29 36.11
C HIS A 15 -14.51 12.09 36.92
N PRO A 16 -15.29 10.99 36.74
CA PRO A 16 -16.51 10.76 37.51
C PRO A 16 -16.29 10.68 39.03
N GLY A 17 -15.05 10.47 39.48
CA GLY A 17 -14.65 10.59 40.89
C GLY A 17 -14.83 11.99 41.45
N GLU A 18 -14.70 13.04 40.64
CA GLU A 18 -14.94 14.44 41.08
C GLU A 18 -16.44 14.62 41.42
N THR A 19 -17.30 14.18 40.51
CA THR A 19 -18.78 14.20 40.77
C THR A 19 -19.16 13.33 41.97
N LEU A 20 -18.47 12.19 42.16
CA LEU A 20 -18.69 11.36 43.35
C LEU A 20 -18.21 12.11 44.61
N THR A 21 -17.11 12.81 44.58
CA THR A 21 -16.62 13.62 45.73
C THR A 21 -17.65 14.68 46.09
N GLU A 22 -18.14 15.46 45.11
CA GLU A 22 -19.18 16.47 45.34
C GLU A 22 -20.43 15.87 45.94
N LYS A 23 -20.85 14.70 45.46
CA LYS A 23 -22.04 14.02 46.00
C LYS A 23 -21.85 13.48 47.44
N LEU A 24 -20.64 13.00 47.74
CA LEU A 24 -20.35 12.56 49.10
C LEU A 24 -20.27 13.73 50.09
N ASP A 25 -19.73 14.88 49.66
CA ASP A 25 -19.70 16.11 50.44
C ASP A 25 -21.11 16.62 50.72
N GLU A 26 -22.02 16.60 49.69
CA GLU A 26 -23.43 16.95 49.89
C GLU A 26 -24.15 16.01 50.89
N MET A 27 -23.74 14.75 50.94
CA MET A 27 -24.27 13.74 51.83
C MET A 27 -23.57 13.74 53.23
N GLU A 28 -22.62 14.59 53.43
CA GLU A 28 -21.74 14.60 54.64
C GLU A 28 -21.12 13.23 54.95
N MET A 29 -20.78 12.46 53.87
CA MET A 29 -20.33 11.07 53.93
C MET A 29 -18.86 10.96 53.57
N GLY A 30 -18.04 10.44 54.47
CA GLY A 30 -16.64 10.15 54.17
C GLY A 30 -16.42 8.89 53.34
N PRO A 31 -15.23 8.76 52.68
CA PRO A 31 -14.89 7.63 51.84
C PRO A 31 -15.00 6.26 52.51
N LYS A 32 -14.64 6.18 53.80
CA LYS A 32 -14.72 4.97 54.61
C LYS A 32 -16.19 4.49 54.80
N GLU A 33 -17.07 5.43 55.10
CA GLU A 33 -18.52 5.11 55.26
C GLU A 33 -19.13 4.71 53.93
N PHE A 34 -18.81 5.42 52.84
CA PHE A 34 -19.29 5.06 51.51
C PHE A 34 -18.82 3.67 51.09
N ALA A 35 -17.52 3.34 51.39
CA ALA A 35 -16.99 2.01 51.17
C ALA A 35 -17.78 0.91 51.87
N LEU A 36 -18.08 1.12 53.14
CA LEU A 36 -18.90 0.20 53.95
C LEU A 36 -20.33 0.02 53.34
N ARG A 37 -20.97 1.13 52.94
CA ARG A 37 -22.33 1.11 52.40
C ARG A 37 -22.41 0.48 51.01
N THR A 38 -21.36 0.56 50.20
CA THR A 38 -21.26 -0.01 48.86
C THR A 38 -20.66 -1.41 48.85
N GLY A 39 -20.16 -1.90 49.98
CA GLY A 39 -19.45 -3.18 50.06
C GLY A 39 -18.13 -3.24 49.29
N LYS A 40 -17.51 -2.07 49.04
CA LYS A 40 -16.25 -1.98 48.36
C LYS A 40 -15.10 -1.71 49.32
N PRO A 41 -13.87 -2.15 49.00
CA PRO A 41 -12.69 -1.77 49.76
C PRO A 41 -12.50 -0.24 49.79
N GLU A 42 -12.19 0.34 50.92
CA GLU A 42 -11.95 1.79 51.09
C GLU A 42 -10.85 2.29 50.11
N LYS A 43 -9.79 1.50 49.90
CA LYS A 43 -8.71 1.81 48.93
C LYS A 43 -9.25 1.99 47.52
N THR A 44 -10.24 1.18 47.11
CA THR A 44 -10.85 1.28 45.78
C THR A 44 -11.68 2.56 45.63
N ILE A 45 -12.47 2.91 46.66
CA ILE A 45 -13.23 4.17 46.68
C ILE A 45 -12.28 5.38 46.62
N ILE A 46 -11.20 5.40 47.40
CA ILE A 46 -10.21 6.46 47.40
C ILE A 46 -9.54 6.61 46.01
N ALA A 47 -9.23 5.47 45.34
CA ALA A 47 -8.67 5.50 44.00
C ALA A 47 -9.64 6.09 42.96
N VAL A 48 -10.95 5.81 43.08
CA VAL A 48 -11.96 6.44 42.24
C VAL A 48 -12.06 7.94 42.49
N LEU A 49 -12.14 8.35 43.76
CA LEU A 49 -12.22 9.78 44.12
C LEU A 49 -11.03 10.58 43.61
N LYS A 50 -9.84 9.98 43.61
CA LYS A 50 -8.61 10.60 43.08
C LYS A 50 -8.48 10.54 41.55
N GLY A 51 -9.41 9.90 40.82
CA GLY A 51 -9.31 9.70 39.38
C GLY A 51 -8.26 8.65 38.97
N GLU A 52 -7.77 7.83 39.89
CA GLU A 52 -6.76 6.78 39.66
C GLU A 52 -7.39 5.44 39.24
N SER A 53 -8.72 5.30 39.37
CA SER A 53 -9.46 4.08 39.01
C SER A 53 -10.82 4.41 38.42
N SER A 54 -11.21 3.67 37.38
CA SER A 54 -12.52 3.80 36.71
C SER A 54 -13.66 3.23 37.56
N ILE A 55 -14.86 3.77 37.38
CA ILE A 55 -16.09 3.20 37.92
C ILE A 55 -16.52 2.02 37.03
N THR A 56 -16.55 0.82 37.61
CA THR A 56 -17.04 -0.38 36.91
C THR A 56 -18.59 -0.48 36.91
N PRO A 57 -19.22 -1.27 36.01
CA PRO A 57 -20.67 -1.46 36.04
C PRO A 57 -21.20 -1.94 37.38
N ASP A 58 -20.51 -2.85 38.04
CA ASP A 58 -20.84 -3.33 39.37
C ASP A 58 -20.80 -2.21 40.42
N MET A 59 -19.74 -1.36 40.37
CA MET A 59 -19.67 -0.20 41.25
C MET A 59 -20.78 0.81 40.98
N ALA A 60 -21.12 1.05 39.70
CA ALA A 60 -22.17 1.99 39.33
C ALA A 60 -23.52 1.61 39.93
N VAL A 61 -23.87 0.32 39.90
CA VAL A 61 -25.11 -0.20 40.54
C VAL A 61 -25.08 -0.03 42.06
N GLN A 62 -23.94 -0.28 42.69
CA GLN A 62 -23.80 -0.10 44.15
C GLN A 62 -23.81 1.39 44.52
N PHE A 63 -23.26 2.26 43.72
CA PHE A 63 -23.30 3.71 43.92
C PHE A 63 -24.73 4.26 43.80
N GLU A 64 -25.52 3.75 42.84
CA GLU A 64 -26.91 4.10 42.68
C GLU A 64 -27.70 3.83 43.96
N ASN A 65 -27.50 2.68 44.62
CA ASN A 65 -28.18 2.32 45.84
C ASN A 65 -27.91 3.32 46.99
N VAL A 66 -26.72 3.88 47.07
CA VAL A 66 -26.30 4.78 48.15
C VAL A 66 -26.54 6.24 47.79
N THR A 67 -26.16 6.66 46.57
CA THR A 67 -26.21 8.07 46.13
C THR A 67 -27.56 8.48 45.56
N ARG A 68 -28.38 7.53 45.15
CA ARG A 68 -29.62 7.72 44.36
C ARG A 68 -29.39 8.32 42.98
N ILE A 69 -28.16 8.34 42.51
CA ILE A 69 -27.81 8.68 41.13
C ILE A 69 -27.81 7.41 40.33
N PRO A 70 -28.57 7.33 39.20
CA PRO A 70 -28.72 6.12 38.42
C PRO A 70 -27.39 5.53 37.90
N ALA A 71 -27.24 4.22 37.88
CA ALA A 71 -26.03 3.54 37.43
C ALA A 71 -25.62 3.93 35.99
N ASN A 72 -26.60 4.15 35.12
CA ASN A 72 -26.34 4.61 33.74
C ASN A 72 -25.73 6.01 33.69
N PHE A 73 -25.98 6.90 34.65
CA PHE A 73 -25.32 8.18 34.74
C PHE A 73 -23.80 7.99 34.98
N TRP A 74 -23.43 7.19 35.99
CA TRP A 74 -22.03 6.87 36.30
C TRP A 74 -21.31 6.25 35.11
N MET A 75 -21.96 5.28 34.45
CA MET A 75 -21.37 4.61 33.27
C MET A 75 -21.22 5.54 32.08
N ASN A 76 -22.18 6.41 31.80
CA ASN A 76 -22.08 7.39 30.73
C ASN A 76 -21.00 8.44 31.02
N HIS A 77 -20.87 8.84 32.28
CA HIS A 77 -19.82 9.78 32.71
C HIS A 77 -18.43 9.15 32.54
N GLN A 78 -18.23 7.91 33.03
CA GLN A 78 -16.98 7.16 32.88
C GLN A 78 -16.60 6.97 31.40
N ARG A 79 -17.55 6.48 30.59
CA ARG A 79 -17.34 6.31 29.15
C ARG A 79 -16.89 7.61 28.48
N GLY A 80 -17.56 8.70 28.81
CA GLY A 80 -17.20 10.00 28.23
C GLY A 80 -15.83 10.51 28.64
N TYR A 81 -15.42 10.24 29.87
CA TYR A 81 -14.06 10.53 30.35
C TYR A 81 -13.01 9.67 29.65
N ASP A 82 -13.25 8.35 29.60
CA ASP A 82 -12.32 7.40 28.96
C ASP A 82 -12.14 7.72 27.47
N GLU A 83 -13.22 8.09 26.79
CA GLU A 83 -13.15 8.52 25.38
C GLU A 83 -12.34 9.82 25.23
N TYR A 84 -12.54 10.80 26.11
CA TYR A 84 -11.78 12.04 26.12
C TYR A 84 -10.27 11.77 26.30
N ILE A 85 -9.88 10.96 27.28
CA ILE A 85 -8.48 10.59 27.52
C ILE A 85 -7.89 9.83 26.32
N ALA A 86 -8.66 8.92 25.72
CA ALA A 86 -8.21 8.19 24.53
C ALA A 86 -7.96 9.14 23.33
N ARG A 87 -8.82 10.15 23.14
CA ARG A 87 -8.66 11.16 22.09
C ARG A 87 -7.43 12.06 22.34
N GLU A 88 -7.19 12.48 23.59
CA GLU A 88 -5.98 13.26 23.94
C GLU A 88 -4.71 12.46 23.67
N LYS A 89 -4.67 11.18 24.08
CA LYS A 89 -3.56 10.29 23.74
C LYS A 89 -3.37 10.17 22.22
N ARG A 90 -4.47 10.03 21.48
CA ARG A 90 -4.42 9.97 20.02
C ARG A 90 -3.87 11.25 19.40
N ARG A 91 -4.24 12.43 19.95
CA ARG A 91 -3.71 13.73 19.50
C ARG A 91 -2.19 13.78 19.65
N THR A 92 -1.65 13.36 20.79
CA THR A 92 -0.20 13.28 21.03
C THR A 92 0.49 12.36 20.00
N VAL A 93 -0.06 11.15 19.77
CA VAL A 93 0.46 10.22 18.77
C VAL A 93 0.49 10.83 17.37
N ILE A 94 -0.55 11.58 16.99
CA ILE A 94 -0.60 12.26 15.69
C ILE A 94 0.45 13.36 15.60
N GLN A 95 0.62 14.17 16.66
CA GLN A 95 1.65 15.22 16.69
C GLN A 95 3.06 14.66 16.53
N GLU A 96 3.37 13.57 17.23
CA GLU A 96 4.66 12.86 17.13
C GLU A 96 4.88 12.30 15.71
N ALA A 97 3.82 11.87 15.02
CA ALA A 97 3.89 11.31 13.67
C ALA A 97 3.99 12.37 12.56
N VAL A 98 3.82 13.67 12.83
CA VAL A 98 3.86 14.74 11.80
C VAL A 98 5.17 14.75 11.02
N ALA A 99 6.31 14.60 11.70
CA ALA A 99 7.61 14.59 11.05
C ALA A 99 7.77 13.38 10.11
N TRP A 100 7.27 12.22 10.51
CA TRP A 100 7.20 11.01 9.69
C TRP A 100 6.31 11.21 8.46
N ALA A 101 5.10 11.73 8.62
CA ALA A 101 4.19 11.96 7.51
C ALA A 101 4.77 12.89 6.43
N LYS A 102 5.55 13.90 6.82
CA LYS A 102 6.21 14.84 5.90
C LYS A 102 7.28 14.20 5.00
N GLN A 103 7.74 12.99 5.31
CA GLN A 103 8.70 12.27 4.45
C GLN A 103 8.04 11.74 3.17
N PHE A 104 6.73 11.56 3.16
CA PHE A 104 6.00 11.05 2.02
C PHE A 104 5.66 12.14 0.99
N PRO A 105 5.46 11.78 -0.28
CA PRO A 105 5.06 12.72 -1.33
C PRO A 105 3.55 13.07 -1.24
N LEU A 106 3.10 13.63 -0.10
CA LEU A 106 1.71 13.86 0.24
C LEU A 106 0.93 14.62 -0.84
N ALA A 107 1.52 15.69 -1.39
CA ALA A 107 0.87 16.49 -2.43
C ALA A 107 0.58 15.68 -3.70
N ASP A 108 1.51 14.80 -4.08
CA ASP A 108 1.35 13.93 -5.24
C ASP A 108 0.32 12.81 -4.98
N MET A 109 0.34 12.23 -3.78
CA MET A 109 -0.63 11.22 -3.36
C MET A 109 -2.06 11.79 -3.32
N THR A 110 -2.24 13.02 -2.82
CA THR A 110 -3.53 13.70 -2.82
C THR A 110 -4.00 14.01 -4.24
N ARG A 111 -3.11 14.54 -5.11
CA ARG A 111 -3.43 14.80 -6.52
C ARG A 111 -3.86 13.53 -7.27
N LYS A 112 -3.29 12.37 -6.91
CA LYS A 112 -3.66 11.06 -7.46
C LYS A 112 -4.84 10.40 -6.75
N THR A 113 -5.50 11.09 -5.87
CA THR A 113 -6.65 10.58 -5.08
C THR A 113 -6.35 9.36 -4.21
N TRP A 114 -5.08 9.17 -3.83
CA TRP A 114 -4.70 8.11 -2.87
C TRP A 114 -5.02 8.53 -1.44
N LEU A 115 -4.97 9.82 -1.18
CA LEU A 115 -5.37 10.46 0.07
C LEU A 115 -6.47 11.48 -0.18
N PRO A 116 -7.40 11.69 0.74
CA PRO A 116 -8.37 12.76 0.65
C PRO A 116 -7.68 14.13 0.77
N GLN A 117 -8.32 15.15 0.22
CA GLN A 117 -7.87 16.52 0.41
C GLN A 117 -8.36 17.03 1.78
N VAL A 118 -7.43 17.28 2.69
CA VAL A 118 -7.67 17.75 4.04
C VAL A 118 -6.84 18.99 4.33
N ALA A 119 -7.29 19.81 5.30
CA ALA A 119 -6.74 21.15 5.51
C ALA A 119 -5.48 21.16 6.38
N THR A 120 -5.49 20.43 7.48
CA THR A 120 -4.44 20.51 8.50
C THR A 120 -3.34 19.45 8.29
N VAL A 121 -2.18 19.69 8.90
CA VAL A 121 -1.07 18.74 8.87
C VAL A 121 -1.41 17.50 9.69
N GLU A 122 -2.13 17.66 10.77
CA GLU A 122 -2.60 16.60 11.65
C GLU A 122 -3.57 15.67 10.90
N GLU A 123 -4.53 16.23 10.16
CA GLU A 123 -5.44 15.44 9.31
C GLU A 123 -4.66 14.66 8.26
N LYS A 124 -3.70 15.30 7.58
CA LYS A 124 -2.84 14.59 6.60
C LYS A 124 -2.07 13.45 7.23
N THR A 125 -1.60 13.63 8.48
CA THR A 125 -0.90 12.60 9.23
C THR A 125 -1.82 11.44 9.60
N MET A 126 -3.06 11.75 10.00
CA MET A 126 -4.09 10.73 10.25
C MET A 126 -4.40 9.92 9.01
N GLU A 127 -4.60 10.58 7.87
CA GLU A 127 -4.87 9.92 6.59
C GLU A 127 -3.70 9.04 6.12
N MET A 128 -2.45 9.46 6.39
CA MET A 128 -1.28 8.64 6.10
C MET A 128 -1.23 7.37 6.96
N LEU A 129 -1.51 7.47 8.25
CA LEU A 129 -1.58 6.31 9.12
C LEU A 129 -2.71 5.36 8.70
N ALA A 130 -3.87 5.90 8.34
CA ALA A 130 -5.02 5.14 7.84
C ALA A 130 -4.70 4.46 6.50
N PHE A 131 -4.06 5.16 5.56
CA PHE A 131 -3.64 4.63 4.27
C PHE A 131 -2.77 3.38 4.42
N PHE A 132 -1.84 3.41 5.36
CA PHE A 132 -0.99 2.26 5.66
C PHE A 132 -1.66 1.22 6.59
N GLY A 133 -2.71 1.58 7.31
CA GLY A 133 -3.39 0.73 8.29
C GLY A 133 -2.63 0.59 9.61
N PHE A 134 -1.90 1.64 10.05
CA PHE A 134 -1.15 1.65 11.31
C PHE A 134 -1.74 2.63 12.33
N SER A 135 -1.64 2.26 13.61
CA SER A 135 -2.08 3.11 14.71
C SER A 135 -1.11 4.25 15.04
N ASN A 136 0.18 4.08 14.73
CA ASN A 136 1.24 5.06 14.96
C ASN A 136 2.41 4.86 13.99
N HIS A 137 3.28 5.85 13.89
CA HIS A 137 4.42 5.85 12.97
C HIS A 137 5.52 4.85 13.37
N THR A 138 5.73 4.64 14.67
CA THR A 138 6.75 3.69 15.16
C THR A 138 6.43 2.26 14.74
N ALA A 139 5.14 1.86 14.81
CA ALA A 139 4.71 0.56 14.33
C ALA A 139 4.91 0.43 12.81
N TRP A 140 4.70 1.51 12.04
CA TRP A 140 5.01 1.54 10.61
C TRP A 140 6.51 1.38 10.35
N GLU A 141 7.38 2.10 11.09
CA GLU A 141 8.84 1.99 10.96
C GLU A 141 9.33 0.58 11.31
N ASP A 142 8.82 -0.02 12.37
CA ASP A 142 9.15 -1.39 12.75
C ASP A 142 8.75 -2.39 11.67
N TYR A 143 7.57 -2.22 11.06
CA TYR A 143 7.09 -3.07 9.99
C TYR A 143 7.93 -2.90 8.72
N TYR A 144 8.09 -1.67 8.23
CA TYR A 144 8.73 -1.40 6.95
C TYR A 144 10.26 -1.42 6.99
N PHE A 145 10.89 -1.05 8.10
CA PHE A 145 12.35 -1.01 8.19
C PHE A 145 12.96 -2.16 8.98
N LYS A 146 12.25 -2.75 9.96
CA LYS A 146 12.87 -3.72 10.86
C LYS A 146 12.44 -5.18 10.64
N GLN A 147 11.16 -5.47 10.35
CA GLN A 147 10.64 -6.83 10.40
C GLN A 147 10.23 -7.45 9.06
N GLN A 148 9.38 -6.82 8.28
CA GLN A 148 8.78 -7.52 7.13
C GLN A 148 9.45 -7.25 5.79
N LEU A 149 10.04 -6.10 5.59
CA LEU A 149 10.77 -5.86 4.35
C LEU A 149 12.08 -6.61 4.28
N LYS A 150 12.70 -6.96 5.42
CA LYS A 150 13.85 -7.89 5.45
C LYS A 150 13.47 -9.33 5.11
N VAL A 151 12.22 -9.77 5.33
CA VAL A 151 11.77 -11.15 5.12
C VAL A 151 11.03 -11.31 3.80
N ALA A 152 10.23 -10.32 3.42
CA ALA A 152 9.45 -10.32 2.19
C ALA A 152 10.13 -9.57 1.04
N PHE A 153 10.89 -8.53 1.34
CA PHE A 153 11.82 -7.88 0.44
C PHE A 153 13.21 -8.22 0.95
N ARG A 154 13.98 -9.01 0.28
CA ARG A 154 15.43 -9.15 0.57
C ARG A 154 16.18 -7.83 0.44
N ILE A 155 15.45 -6.77 0.10
CA ILE A 155 15.87 -5.39 0.02
C ILE A 155 15.42 -4.68 1.27
N SER A 156 16.37 -4.14 2.02
CA SER A 156 16.05 -3.17 3.06
C SER A 156 15.58 -1.89 2.38
N LEU A 157 14.34 -1.46 2.61
CA LEU A 157 13.90 -0.09 2.22
C LEU A 157 14.84 0.98 2.76
N ALA A 158 15.50 0.71 3.88
CA ALA A 158 16.53 1.58 4.43
C ALA A 158 17.76 1.77 3.51
N GLN A 159 17.98 0.87 2.56
CA GLN A 159 19.07 0.95 1.57
C GLN A 159 18.65 1.66 0.27
N THR A 160 17.37 2.02 0.11
CA THR A 160 16.91 2.80 -1.02
C THR A 160 17.04 4.30 -0.74
N SER A 161 17.27 5.10 -1.79
CA SER A 161 17.32 6.56 -1.67
C SER A 161 15.97 7.21 -1.30
N GLU A 162 14.85 6.52 -1.52
CA GLU A 162 13.50 7.09 -1.38
C GLU A 162 12.50 6.11 -0.73
N PRO A 163 12.78 5.60 0.48
CA PRO A 163 12.01 4.51 1.09
C PRO A 163 10.53 4.84 1.34
N TYR A 164 10.25 6.10 1.67
CA TYR A 164 8.87 6.55 1.95
C TYR A 164 8.01 6.60 0.68
N ALA A 165 8.56 7.10 -0.42
CA ALA A 165 7.85 7.14 -1.70
C ALA A 165 7.61 5.73 -2.26
N ILE A 166 8.60 4.86 -2.13
CA ILE A 166 8.51 3.45 -2.55
C ILE A 166 7.48 2.69 -1.73
N SER A 167 7.49 2.83 -0.40
CA SER A 167 6.51 2.16 0.46
C SER A 167 5.07 2.63 0.19
N ALA A 168 4.87 3.93 -0.08
CA ALA A 168 3.57 4.46 -0.44
C ALA A 168 3.07 3.89 -1.77
N TRP A 169 3.94 3.78 -2.78
CA TRP A 169 3.60 3.17 -4.05
C TRP A 169 3.24 1.69 -3.89
N LEU A 170 4.05 0.93 -3.17
CA LEU A 170 3.79 -0.48 -2.87
C LEU A 170 2.45 -0.67 -2.15
N ARG A 171 2.17 0.13 -1.13
CA ARG A 171 0.91 0.06 -0.39
C ARG A 171 -0.30 0.35 -1.27
N ARG A 172 -0.21 1.32 -2.18
CA ARG A 172 -1.29 1.61 -3.12
C ARG A 172 -1.58 0.42 -4.03
N GLY A 173 -0.55 -0.22 -4.58
CA GLY A 173 -0.72 -1.43 -5.39
C GLY A 173 -1.34 -2.59 -4.63
N GLU A 174 -0.97 -2.76 -3.36
CA GLU A 174 -1.56 -3.77 -2.48
C GLU A 174 -3.07 -3.53 -2.27
N LEU A 175 -3.46 -2.28 -1.99
CA LEU A 175 -4.87 -1.91 -1.87
C LEU A 175 -5.63 -2.19 -3.18
N GLN A 176 -5.08 -1.80 -4.34
CA GLN A 176 -5.69 -2.08 -5.64
C GLN A 176 -5.80 -3.60 -5.91
N ALA A 177 -4.77 -4.37 -5.57
CA ALA A 177 -4.77 -5.82 -5.76
C ALA A 177 -5.77 -6.53 -4.83
N THR A 178 -6.06 -5.95 -3.64
CA THR A 178 -7.07 -6.49 -2.72
C THR A 178 -8.48 -6.41 -3.32
N ASP A 179 -8.77 -5.40 -4.12
CA ASP A 179 -10.07 -5.20 -4.76
C ASP A 179 -10.31 -6.15 -5.96
N LEU A 180 -9.26 -6.80 -6.46
CA LEU A 180 -9.35 -7.73 -7.58
C LEU A 180 -9.66 -9.15 -7.12
N LEU A 181 -10.61 -9.79 -7.78
CA LEU A 181 -10.94 -11.21 -7.58
C LEU A 181 -10.20 -12.05 -8.64
N ALA A 182 -9.19 -12.80 -8.21
CA ALA A 182 -8.45 -13.74 -9.06
C ALA A 182 -8.90 -15.17 -8.77
N LYS A 183 -8.79 -16.05 -9.75
CA LYS A 183 -8.89 -17.50 -9.55
C LYS A 183 -7.72 -18.01 -8.72
N GLU A 184 -7.75 -19.26 -8.31
CA GLU A 184 -6.61 -19.91 -7.69
C GLU A 184 -5.41 -19.90 -8.66
N TYR A 185 -4.23 -19.51 -8.15
CA TYR A 185 -3.02 -19.41 -8.97
C TYR A 185 -2.60 -20.77 -9.51
N SER A 186 -2.29 -20.80 -10.78
CA SER A 186 -1.75 -21.97 -11.46
C SER A 186 -0.59 -21.56 -12.38
N ASP A 187 0.60 -22.02 -12.04
CA ASP A 187 1.83 -21.86 -12.83
C ASP A 187 1.63 -22.35 -14.28
N LYS A 188 0.98 -23.50 -14.43
CA LYS A 188 0.67 -24.06 -15.75
C LYS A 188 -0.22 -23.13 -16.56
N LYS A 189 -1.35 -22.66 -15.99
CA LYS A 189 -2.28 -21.76 -16.69
C LYS A 189 -1.62 -20.44 -17.04
N PHE A 190 -0.79 -19.90 -16.14
CA PHE A 190 -0.09 -18.65 -16.42
C PHE A 190 0.92 -18.80 -17.56
N LYS A 191 1.67 -19.91 -17.61
CA LYS A 191 2.53 -20.26 -18.77
C LYS A 191 1.75 -20.39 -20.07
N GLU A 192 0.59 -21.06 -20.02
CA GLU A 192 -0.30 -21.26 -21.17
C GLU A 192 -0.92 -19.95 -21.67
N ALA A 193 -1.05 -18.93 -20.81
CA ALA A 193 -1.57 -17.60 -21.16
C ALA A 193 -0.54 -16.69 -21.86
N LEU A 194 0.76 -16.94 -21.69
CA LEU A 194 1.81 -16.06 -22.22
C LEU A 194 1.77 -15.86 -23.76
N PRO A 195 1.48 -16.88 -24.59
CA PRO A 195 1.33 -16.68 -26.05
C PRO A 195 0.21 -15.71 -26.41
N GLU A 196 -0.93 -15.77 -25.71
CA GLU A 196 -2.05 -14.85 -25.91
C GLU A 196 -1.66 -13.42 -25.47
N ILE A 197 -0.99 -13.29 -24.34
CA ILE A 197 -0.45 -12.01 -23.85
C ILE A 197 0.56 -11.43 -24.85
N LYS A 198 1.45 -12.27 -25.45
CA LYS A 198 2.36 -11.84 -26.52
C LYS A 198 1.59 -11.30 -27.74
N SER A 199 0.47 -11.92 -28.10
CA SER A 199 -0.36 -11.43 -29.20
C SER A 199 -1.06 -10.10 -28.89
N ILE A 200 -1.43 -9.86 -27.62
CA ILE A 200 -1.91 -8.53 -27.17
C ILE A 200 -0.78 -7.50 -27.26
N MET A 201 0.42 -7.86 -26.86
CA MET A 201 1.59 -6.98 -27.03
C MET A 201 1.83 -6.61 -28.48
N ALA A 202 1.81 -7.60 -29.38
CA ALA A 202 2.06 -7.41 -30.80
C ALA A 202 1.05 -6.49 -31.47
N SER A 203 -0.23 -6.61 -31.12
CA SER A 203 -1.32 -5.80 -31.68
C SER A 203 -1.58 -4.49 -30.92
N HIS A 204 -1.18 -4.41 -29.67
CA HIS A 204 -1.39 -3.31 -28.74
C HIS A 204 -2.74 -2.59 -28.89
N PRO A 205 -3.87 -3.29 -28.72
CA PRO A 205 -5.18 -2.71 -28.94
C PRO A 205 -5.52 -1.65 -27.86
N GLY A 206 -6.40 -0.71 -28.16
CA GLY A 206 -6.83 0.33 -27.20
C GLY A 206 -7.08 -0.21 -25.78
N PRO A 207 -7.96 -1.23 -25.56
CA PRO A 207 -8.22 -1.80 -24.24
C PRO A 207 -7.21 -2.92 -23.89
N PHE A 208 -5.92 -2.74 -24.17
CA PHE A 208 -4.91 -3.78 -23.93
C PHE A 208 -4.77 -4.14 -22.46
N PHE A 209 -4.87 -3.14 -21.55
CA PHE A 209 -4.62 -3.36 -20.13
C PHE A 209 -5.74 -4.19 -19.48
N SER A 210 -7.00 -3.88 -19.76
CA SER A 210 -8.13 -4.67 -19.25
C SER A 210 -8.13 -6.12 -19.81
N LYS A 211 -7.70 -6.32 -21.07
CA LYS A 211 -7.49 -7.67 -21.62
C LYS A 211 -6.38 -8.42 -20.91
N LEU A 212 -5.22 -7.77 -20.73
CA LEU A 212 -4.08 -8.33 -19.99
C LEU A 212 -4.51 -8.73 -18.57
N GLN A 213 -5.17 -7.82 -17.87
CA GLN A 213 -5.64 -8.06 -16.51
C GLN A 213 -6.61 -9.25 -16.45
N HIS A 214 -7.57 -9.31 -17.36
CA HIS A 214 -8.53 -10.41 -17.40
C HIS A 214 -7.84 -11.78 -17.60
N ILE A 215 -6.93 -11.90 -18.57
CA ILE A 215 -6.20 -13.16 -18.84
C ILE A 215 -5.37 -13.56 -17.61
N CYS A 216 -4.69 -12.60 -16.98
CA CYS A 216 -3.90 -12.86 -15.77
C CYS A 216 -4.78 -13.32 -14.60
N LEU A 217 -5.94 -12.70 -14.38
CA LEU A 217 -6.88 -13.07 -13.32
C LEU A 217 -7.41 -14.51 -13.50
N GLU A 218 -7.65 -14.95 -14.75
CA GLU A 218 -8.05 -16.32 -15.05
C GLU A 218 -6.97 -17.36 -14.71
N ALA A 219 -5.69 -16.96 -14.78
CA ALA A 219 -4.55 -17.76 -14.36
C ALA A 219 -4.20 -17.63 -12.86
N GLY A 220 -4.92 -16.77 -12.13
CA GLY A 220 -4.71 -16.50 -10.71
C GLY A 220 -3.61 -15.46 -10.42
N VAL A 221 -3.25 -14.64 -11.40
CA VAL A 221 -2.28 -13.54 -11.25
C VAL A 221 -3.02 -12.19 -11.30
N LYS A 222 -2.82 -11.36 -10.29
CA LYS A 222 -3.35 -9.99 -10.27
C LYS A 222 -2.37 -9.05 -10.98
N VAL A 223 -2.86 -8.16 -11.83
CA VAL A 223 -2.05 -7.11 -12.46
C VAL A 223 -2.70 -5.77 -12.17
N VAL A 224 -1.94 -4.84 -11.60
CA VAL A 224 -2.44 -3.51 -11.26
C VAL A 224 -1.56 -2.42 -11.88
N HIS A 225 -2.19 -1.35 -12.34
CA HIS A 225 -1.51 -0.13 -12.71
C HIS A 225 -1.56 0.86 -11.55
N THR A 226 -0.39 1.22 -11.04
CA THR A 226 -0.23 2.22 -9.99
C THR A 226 0.65 3.34 -10.51
N PRO A 227 0.10 4.53 -10.80
CA PRO A 227 0.90 5.64 -11.31
C PRO A 227 2.08 5.96 -10.40
N CYS A 228 3.24 6.22 -11.00
CA CYS A 228 4.44 6.60 -10.26
C CYS A 228 4.19 7.86 -9.41
N VAL A 229 4.60 7.87 -8.17
CA VAL A 229 4.67 9.06 -7.33
C VAL A 229 6.04 9.71 -7.41
N SER A 230 6.11 11.00 -7.10
CA SER A 230 7.37 11.73 -7.06
C SER A 230 8.39 10.99 -6.19
N LYS A 231 9.60 10.87 -6.68
CA LYS A 231 10.71 10.20 -6.00
C LYS A 231 10.59 8.66 -5.87
N ALA A 232 9.64 8.00 -6.53
CA ALA A 232 9.61 6.53 -6.61
C ALA A 232 10.04 6.08 -8.01
N PRO A 233 11.33 5.87 -8.28
CA PRO A 233 11.86 5.56 -9.62
C PRO A 233 11.70 4.07 -9.97
N ILE A 234 10.51 3.51 -9.78
CA ILE A 234 10.20 2.10 -10.00
C ILE A 234 9.37 1.96 -11.27
N SER A 235 9.63 0.93 -12.08
CA SER A 235 8.83 0.59 -13.27
C SER A 235 7.81 -0.52 -12.96
N GLY A 236 8.20 -1.54 -12.21
CA GLY A 236 7.37 -2.66 -11.80
C GLY A 236 7.76 -3.24 -10.45
N SER A 237 6.92 -4.13 -9.95
CA SER A 237 7.24 -5.02 -8.84
C SER A 237 6.35 -6.25 -8.86
N THR A 238 6.93 -7.39 -8.46
CA THR A 238 6.23 -8.65 -8.25
C THR A 238 6.19 -8.99 -6.77
N ARG A 239 5.00 -9.31 -6.27
CA ARG A 239 4.78 -9.71 -4.87
C ARG A 239 3.71 -10.79 -4.77
N TRP A 240 3.58 -11.35 -3.57
CA TRP A 240 2.54 -12.31 -3.23
C TRP A 240 1.67 -11.77 -2.09
N LEU A 241 0.36 -11.77 -2.30
CA LEU A 241 -0.64 -11.55 -1.26
C LEU A 241 -1.21 -12.91 -0.88
N ASN A 242 -0.74 -13.44 0.26
CA ASN A 242 -0.98 -14.83 0.66
C ASN A 242 -0.48 -15.81 -0.43
N ASP A 243 -1.39 -16.51 -1.11
CA ASP A 243 -1.09 -17.48 -2.17
C ASP A 243 -1.30 -16.93 -3.58
N THR A 244 -1.64 -15.67 -3.72
CA THR A 244 -1.92 -15.01 -5.01
C THR A 244 -0.78 -14.07 -5.39
N PRO A 245 -0.08 -14.32 -6.52
CA PRO A 245 0.93 -13.40 -7.02
C PRO A 245 0.27 -12.17 -7.63
N PHE A 246 0.93 -11.02 -7.51
CA PHE A 246 0.50 -9.83 -8.21
C PHE A 246 1.66 -9.02 -8.76
N ILE A 247 1.44 -8.47 -9.94
CA ILE A 247 2.33 -7.60 -10.68
C ILE A 247 1.80 -6.17 -10.54
N GLN A 248 2.65 -5.27 -10.08
CA GLN A 248 2.33 -3.84 -9.99
C GLN A 248 3.19 -3.07 -10.98
N LEU A 249 2.58 -2.31 -11.89
CA LEU A 249 3.25 -1.58 -12.97
C LEU A 249 2.97 -0.08 -12.86
N THR A 250 3.98 0.76 -13.16
CA THR A 250 3.84 2.23 -13.08
C THR A 250 3.47 2.88 -14.40
N GLY A 251 3.81 2.28 -15.53
CA GLY A 251 3.78 2.94 -16.83
C GLY A 251 4.67 4.20 -16.90
N ARG A 252 5.77 4.26 -16.12
CA ARG A 252 6.61 5.44 -15.90
C ARG A 252 7.07 6.13 -17.18
N TYR A 253 7.50 5.38 -18.17
CA TYR A 253 8.00 5.91 -19.43
C TYR A 253 6.89 6.20 -20.44
N LYS A 254 5.64 5.85 -20.14
CA LYS A 254 4.47 6.00 -21.02
C LYS A 254 4.69 5.42 -22.43
N ARG A 255 5.59 4.47 -22.58
CA ARG A 255 5.94 3.82 -23.84
C ARG A 255 5.55 2.35 -23.78
N ASN A 256 4.93 1.88 -24.84
CA ASN A 256 4.45 0.50 -24.98
C ASN A 256 5.60 -0.54 -24.90
N ASP A 257 6.77 -0.27 -25.49
CA ASP A 257 7.94 -1.17 -25.41
C ASP A 257 8.41 -1.37 -23.94
N SER A 258 8.59 -0.27 -23.21
CA SER A 258 9.01 -0.35 -21.81
C SER A 258 7.98 -1.03 -20.92
N PHE A 259 6.67 -0.78 -21.17
CA PHE A 259 5.59 -1.42 -20.43
C PHE A 259 5.61 -2.94 -20.61
N TRP A 260 5.67 -3.42 -21.85
CA TRP A 260 5.62 -4.84 -22.13
C TRP A 260 6.89 -5.58 -21.66
N PHE A 261 8.07 -4.97 -21.83
CA PHE A 261 9.29 -5.52 -21.27
C PHE A 261 9.19 -5.69 -19.74
N THR A 262 8.76 -4.63 -19.04
CA THR A 262 8.55 -4.70 -17.58
C THR A 262 7.51 -5.74 -17.19
N PHE A 263 6.40 -5.85 -17.91
CA PHE A 263 5.39 -6.90 -17.61
C PHE A 263 5.99 -8.31 -17.72
N PHE A 264 6.70 -8.63 -18.80
CA PHE A 264 7.29 -9.96 -18.95
C PHE A 264 8.43 -10.22 -17.97
N HIS A 265 9.20 -9.20 -17.59
CA HIS A 265 10.20 -9.28 -16.54
C HIS A 265 9.54 -9.66 -15.18
N GLU A 266 8.49 -8.97 -14.80
CA GLU A 266 7.74 -9.27 -13.57
C GLU A 266 7.05 -10.65 -13.63
N ALA A 267 6.54 -11.07 -14.78
CA ALA A 267 6.01 -12.41 -15.00
C ALA A 267 7.10 -13.50 -14.84
N GLY A 268 8.33 -13.19 -15.27
CA GLY A 268 9.51 -14.03 -15.05
C GLY A 268 9.75 -14.29 -13.58
N HIS A 269 9.67 -13.28 -12.73
CA HIS A 269 9.82 -13.44 -11.29
C HIS A 269 8.77 -14.40 -10.68
N ILE A 270 7.52 -14.34 -11.12
CA ILE A 270 6.49 -15.28 -10.65
C ILE A 270 6.84 -16.73 -11.04
N LEU A 271 7.22 -16.94 -12.31
CA LEU A 271 7.37 -18.28 -12.89
C LEU A 271 8.70 -18.95 -12.56
N LEU A 272 9.76 -18.17 -12.27
CA LEU A 272 11.11 -18.69 -12.04
C LEU A 272 11.51 -18.69 -10.56
N HIS A 273 11.02 -17.73 -9.76
CA HIS A 273 11.57 -17.50 -8.41
C HIS A 273 10.59 -17.81 -7.28
N GLY A 274 9.27 -17.93 -7.57
CA GLY A 274 8.26 -18.40 -6.63
C GLY A 274 7.92 -17.42 -5.49
N LYS A 275 7.25 -17.92 -4.43
CA LYS A 275 6.56 -17.12 -3.41
C LYS A 275 7.44 -16.32 -2.44
N LYS A 276 8.72 -16.65 -2.31
CA LYS A 276 9.55 -16.14 -1.19
C LYS A 276 10.29 -14.85 -1.52
N ASP A 277 10.25 -14.43 -2.75
CA ASP A 277 11.05 -13.31 -3.23
C ASP A 277 10.14 -12.17 -3.70
N ILE A 278 10.50 -10.95 -3.34
CA ILE A 278 9.89 -9.73 -3.86
C ILE A 278 10.98 -8.98 -4.60
N PHE A 279 10.65 -8.55 -5.80
CA PHE A 279 11.55 -7.86 -6.70
C PHE A 279 11.07 -6.43 -6.94
N LEU A 280 12.00 -5.50 -6.90
CA LEU A 280 11.80 -4.09 -7.21
C LEU A 280 12.87 -3.68 -8.23
N GLU A 281 12.47 -3.24 -9.38
CA GLU A 281 13.40 -2.75 -10.40
C GLU A 281 14.26 -1.58 -9.85
N LYS A 282 15.58 -1.60 -10.11
CA LYS A 282 16.56 -0.54 -9.77
C LYS A 282 16.89 -0.35 -8.30
N VAL A 283 16.96 -1.40 -7.55
CA VAL A 283 17.48 -1.39 -6.18
C VAL A 283 18.82 -2.14 -6.12
N GLU A 284 19.69 -1.80 -5.16
CA GLU A 284 20.94 -2.54 -4.95
C GLU A 284 20.65 -3.94 -4.38
N TYR A 285 21.01 -4.96 -5.15
CA TYR A 285 20.79 -6.36 -4.86
C TYR A 285 22.05 -7.07 -4.39
N SER A 286 21.89 -8.17 -3.63
CA SER A 286 22.96 -9.13 -3.40
C SER A 286 23.32 -9.88 -4.70
N ASP A 287 24.50 -10.48 -4.78
CA ASP A 287 24.93 -11.24 -5.97
C ASP A 287 23.92 -12.33 -6.38
N LYS A 288 23.26 -12.96 -5.41
CA LYS A 288 22.23 -13.97 -5.68
C LYS A 288 20.95 -13.36 -6.27
N ASP A 289 20.58 -12.18 -5.85
CA ASP A 289 19.40 -11.49 -6.35
C ASP A 289 19.68 -10.87 -7.73
N LEU A 290 20.92 -10.46 -8.02
CA LEU A 290 21.35 -10.06 -9.36
C LEU A 290 21.22 -11.19 -10.38
N MET A 291 21.47 -12.45 -9.99
CA MET A 291 21.23 -13.59 -10.88
C MET A 291 19.76 -13.73 -11.24
N LYS A 292 18.85 -13.55 -10.28
CA LYS A 292 17.41 -13.63 -10.53
C LYS A 292 16.89 -12.50 -11.40
N GLU A 293 17.42 -11.29 -11.22
CA GLU A 293 17.13 -10.16 -12.12
C GLU A 293 17.54 -10.50 -13.56
N LYS A 294 18.72 -11.08 -13.73
CA LYS A 294 19.21 -11.51 -15.04
C LYS A 294 18.31 -12.60 -15.65
N GLU A 295 17.88 -13.58 -14.86
CA GLU A 295 16.95 -14.63 -15.31
C GLU A 295 15.59 -14.03 -15.72
N ALA A 296 15.09 -13.02 -15.00
CA ALA A 296 13.87 -12.31 -15.34
C ALA A 296 14.04 -11.46 -16.63
N ASP A 297 15.19 -10.82 -16.82
CA ASP A 297 15.53 -10.12 -18.07
C ASP A 297 15.58 -11.09 -19.26
N GLU A 298 16.24 -12.24 -19.10
CA GLU A 298 16.30 -13.28 -20.13
C GLU A 298 14.90 -13.82 -20.45
N PHE A 299 14.03 -13.96 -19.44
CA PHE A 299 12.65 -14.32 -19.65
C PHE A 299 11.87 -13.24 -20.44
N ALA A 300 12.04 -11.97 -20.10
CA ALA A 300 11.43 -10.86 -20.84
C ALA A 300 11.92 -10.81 -22.29
N ILE A 301 13.21 -10.99 -22.52
CA ILE A 301 13.83 -11.08 -23.86
C ILE A 301 13.17 -12.20 -24.67
N LYS A 302 13.06 -13.39 -24.11
CA LYS A 302 12.44 -14.54 -24.77
C LYS A 302 10.99 -14.26 -25.24
N TRP A 303 10.23 -13.48 -24.49
CA TRP A 303 8.84 -13.18 -24.81
C TRP A 303 8.64 -11.93 -25.65
N THR A 304 9.59 -11.00 -25.64
CA THR A 304 9.51 -9.75 -26.42
C THR A 304 10.23 -9.84 -27.76
N LEU A 305 11.55 -10.04 -27.75
CA LEU A 305 12.38 -10.21 -28.94
C LEU A 305 13.65 -10.95 -28.54
N THR A 306 13.89 -12.14 -29.09
CA THR A 306 15.07 -12.96 -28.79
C THR A 306 16.34 -12.42 -29.44
N ASP A 307 17.52 -12.88 -28.98
CA ASP A 307 18.80 -12.51 -29.58
C ASP A 307 18.95 -13.02 -31.03
N ASP A 308 18.39 -14.19 -31.34
CA ASP A 308 18.39 -14.75 -32.70
C ASP A 308 17.51 -13.91 -33.65
N GLU A 309 16.29 -13.54 -33.22
CA GLU A 309 15.40 -12.64 -33.95
C GLU A 309 16.03 -11.25 -34.17
N GLU A 310 16.74 -10.72 -33.17
CA GLU A 310 17.52 -9.48 -33.28
C GLU A 310 18.61 -9.60 -34.33
N ALA A 311 19.38 -10.69 -34.32
CA ALA A 311 20.44 -10.94 -35.28
C ALA A 311 19.89 -11.02 -36.72
N GLU A 312 18.72 -11.68 -36.92
CA GLU A 312 18.04 -11.75 -38.22
C GLU A 312 17.63 -10.34 -38.71
N ILE A 313 17.07 -9.52 -37.83
CA ILE A 313 16.70 -8.13 -38.16
C ILE A 313 17.96 -7.32 -38.59
N LEU A 314 19.04 -7.44 -37.84
CA LEU A 314 20.28 -6.69 -38.15
C LEU A 314 20.92 -7.13 -39.45
N ALA A 315 20.83 -8.41 -39.83
CA ALA A 315 21.31 -8.94 -41.11
C ALA A 315 20.53 -8.38 -42.32
N ALA A 316 19.29 -7.93 -42.10
CA ALA A 316 18.47 -7.32 -43.14
C ALA A 316 18.65 -5.80 -43.32
N ALA A 317 19.68 -5.21 -42.72
CA ALA A 317 19.97 -3.78 -42.89
C ALA A 317 20.15 -3.39 -44.36
N PRO A 318 19.69 -2.20 -44.80
CA PRO A 318 19.12 -1.10 -44.03
C PRO A 318 17.69 -1.33 -43.58
N LEU A 319 17.39 -0.92 -42.34
CA LEU A 319 16.08 -1.11 -41.71
C LEU A 319 15.06 -0.06 -42.21
N SER A 320 14.28 -0.41 -43.25
CA SER A 320 13.13 0.40 -43.65
C SER A 320 11.91 0.14 -42.77
N GLU A 321 10.93 1.03 -42.84
CA GLU A 321 9.62 0.84 -42.15
C GLU A 321 8.98 -0.51 -42.52
N GLU A 322 8.99 -0.87 -43.80
CA GLU A 322 8.44 -2.13 -44.31
C GLU A 322 9.14 -3.35 -43.70
N VAL A 323 10.49 -3.32 -43.64
CA VAL A 323 11.30 -4.39 -43.04
C VAL A 323 10.95 -4.57 -41.57
N ILE A 324 10.85 -3.47 -40.80
CA ILE A 324 10.52 -3.53 -39.37
C ILE A 324 9.12 -4.09 -39.15
N ARG A 325 8.12 -3.66 -39.95
CA ARG A 325 6.76 -4.16 -39.86
C ARG A 325 6.64 -5.65 -40.25
N ASN A 326 7.40 -6.10 -41.23
CA ASN A 326 7.42 -7.50 -41.62
C ASN A 326 8.01 -8.38 -40.53
N PHE A 327 9.13 -8.00 -39.92
CA PHE A 327 9.70 -8.73 -38.80
C PHE A 327 8.79 -8.71 -37.57
N ALA A 328 8.14 -7.58 -37.27
CA ALA A 328 7.16 -7.52 -36.20
C ALA A 328 6.02 -8.55 -36.36
N LYS A 329 5.51 -8.72 -37.57
CA LYS A 329 4.51 -9.77 -37.89
C LYS A 329 5.10 -11.17 -37.79
N GLN A 330 6.30 -11.39 -38.36
CA GLN A 330 6.97 -12.69 -38.35
C GLN A 330 7.20 -13.21 -36.93
N PHE A 331 7.66 -12.35 -36.02
CA PHE A 331 8.02 -12.72 -34.66
C PHE A 331 6.89 -12.54 -33.65
N ASN A 332 5.70 -12.16 -34.11
CA ASN A 332 4.54 -11.84 -33.25
C ASN A 332 4.96 -10.86 -32.12
N THR A 333 5.57 -9.73 -32.52
CA THR A 333 5.97 -8.67 -31.62
C THR A 333 5.54 -7.30 -32.15
N HIS A 334 5.60 -6.27 -31.33
CA HIS A 334 5.26 -4.90 -31.77
C HIS A 334 6.49 -4.21 -32.36
N PRO A 335 6.37 -3.39 -33.42
CA PRO A 335 7.51 -2.62 -33.99
C PRO A 335 8.28 -1.81 -32.95
N ALA A 336 7.59 -1.23 -31.96
CA ALA A 336 8.22 -0.51 -30.86
C ALA A 336 9.18 -1.38 -30.02
N ILE A 337 8.91 -2.67 -29.85
CA ILE A 337 9.78 -3.60 -29.14
C ILE A 337 11.11 -3.75 -29.92
N ILE A 338 11.03 -3.95 -31.23
CA ILE A 338 12.23 -4.02 -32.09
C ILE A 338 13.06 -2.76 -31.96
N ILE A 339 12.45 -1.61 -32.20
CA ILE A 339 13.13 -0.31 -32.14
C ILE A 339 13.67 -0.02 -30.74
N GLY A 340 12.87 -0.25 -29.69
CA GLY A 340 13.29 -0.01 -28.30
C GLY A 340 14.50 -0.83 -27.90
N ARG A 341 14.55 -2.12 -28.29
CA ARG A 341 15.68 -3.00 -28.02
C ARG A 341 16.94 -2.58 -28.79
N LEU A 342 16.83 -2.30 -30.10
CA LEU A 342 17.98 -1.84 -30.88
C LEU A 342 18.53 -0.49 -30.41
N GLN A 343 17.66 0.44 -29.99
CA GLN A 343 18.07 1.70 -29.37
C GLN A 343 18.75 1.50 -28.00
N HIS A 344 18.22 0.62 -27.17
CA HIS A 344 18.81 0.29 -25.86
C HIS A 344 20.23 -0.28 -26.00
N LYS A 345 20.45 -1.14 -27.00
CA LYS A 345 21.78 -1.69 -27.33
C LYS A 345 22.66 -0.71 -28.16
N LYS A 346 22.15 0.50 -28.44
CA LYS A 346 22.84 1.53 -29.26
C LYS A 346 23.20 1.07 -30.68
N LEU A 347 22.45 0.15 -31.24
CA LEU A 347 22.64 -0.38 -32.59
C LEU A 347 21.99 0.50 -33.66
N ILE A 348 21.03 1.33 -33.28
CA ILE A 348 20.40 2.35 -34.14
C ILE A 348 20.26 3.68 -33.39
N PRO A 349 20.21 4.81 -34.12
CA PRO A 349 20.03 6.11 -33.49
C PRO A 349 18.64 6.27 -32.90
N TYR A 350 18.51 7.04 -31.79
CA TYR A 350 17.25 7.33 -31.12
C TYR A 350 16.24 8.11 -31.97
N SER A 351 16.64 8.65 -33.13
CA SER A 351 15.75 9.31 -34.07
C SER A 351 14.94 8.36 -34.94
N LEU A 352 15.39 7.12 -35.11
CA LEU A 352 14.76 6.13 -35.98
C LEU A 352 13.58 5.44 -35.25
N GLY A 353 12.44 5.31 -35.90
CA GLY A 353 11.31 4.51 -35.44
C GLY A 353 10.51 5.12 -34.28
N ARG A 354 10.62 6.45 -34.07
CA ARG A 354 9.87 7.14 -33.01
C ARG A 354 8.35 7.02 -33.15
N GLU A 355 7.88 6.91 -34.36
CA GLU A 355 6.47 6.75 -34.75
C GLU A 355 5.83 5.47 -34.22
N TYR A 356 6.62 4.45 -33.84
CA TYR A 356 6.13 3.20 -33.29
C TYR A 356 5.91 3.25 -31.79
N PHE A 357 6.45 4.25 -31.09
CA PHE A 357 6.24 4.37 -29.65
C PHE A 357 4.89 4.98 -29.34
N GLU A 358 3.99 4.12 -28.88
CA GLU A 358 2.66 4.52 -28.47
C GLU A 358 2.63 4.88 -26.97
N THR A 359 1.87 5.91 -26.65
CA THR A 359 1.62 6.24 -25.25
C THR A 359 0.70 5.22 -24.62
N VAL A 360 1.17 4.58 -23.58
CA VAL A 360 0.35 3.63 -22.81
C VAL A 360 -0.74 4.37 -22.05
N ILE A 361 -1.99 4.05 -22.36
CA ILE A 361 -3.19 4.57 -21.70
C ILE A 361 -3.80 3.41 -20.92
N PHE A 362 -4.06 3.65 -19.66
CA PHE A 362 -4.70 2.69 -18.76
C PHE A 362 -6.18 3.07 -18.60
N ASP A 363 -7.05 2.13 -18.89
CA ASP A 363 -8.50 2.31 -18.81
C ASP A 363 -9.01 2.37 -17.38
#